data_4f0e0369ac39ea237779aa022b43d559
#
_entry.id   4f0e0369ac39ea237779aa022b43d559
#
_cell.length_a   1.000
_cell.length_b   1.000
_cell.length_c   1.000
_cell.angle_alpha   90.00
_cell.angle_beta   90.00
_cell.angle_gamma   90.00
#
_symmetry.space_group_name_H-M   'P 1'
#
loop_
_entity.id
_entity.type
_entity.pdbx_description
1 polymer ?
#
loop_
_entity_poly.entity_id
_entity_poly.type
_entity_poly.pdbx_seq_one_letter_code
_entity_poly.pdbx_strand_id
1 'polypeptide(L)'
;MLNPETKTRELAYIVKIDDIEPIVGSDNCEAAIVGGWKIMTRKGTFKKGDLALYFEIDSQVPATEQFAFLEKKHYKVKTQKYTFGGKGNFISQGLLMSAKDFGGIVYQDGSGIYYFHINGKSYAEGDFLTQDLGITYADADDNKRKAKSADKYKLMAQRRPDIFKKKWAQWMMRRNWGKKVMFFFFGKKKDKKSQWPGHIASKTDVERIQNMIYILNDKKPFVATEKVDGSSMSVMAEYGKFHKINKYVCSRNVVFENPKQDCYYDTNIYFEAYEKYHLGDKIEQMLKDLNLPNIAIQMEVYGDGVQKRNYSMNNGERKIAVFHILSNNVKMPMEKVVELCEKYNLPHVPIIDNNYILPDTIEELQTYVESASSAIDGLEKEGIVFYDKETGTQYFKFVSPSFLMKYHG
;
A
#
# COMPACT_ATOMS: atom_id res chain seq x y z
N MET A 1 -0.43 -1.13 -10.56
CA MET A 1 -1.45 -2.13 -10.99
C MET A 1 -1.37 -3.37 -10.12
N LEU A 2 -2.48 -4.05 -9.81
CA LEU A 2 -2.45 -5.34 -9.12
C LEU A 2 -2.28 -6.47 -10.13
N ASN A 3 -1.30 -7.34 -9.89
CA ASN A 3 -1.10 -8.53 -10.70
C ASN A 3 -2.30 -9.47 -10.53
N PRO A 4 -2.99 -9.87 -11.58
CA PRO A 4 -4.21 -10.67 -11.48
C PRO A 4 -3.99 -12.07 -10.89
N GLU A 5 -2.78 -12.63 -11.05
CA GLU A 5 -2.43 -13.97 -10.57
C GLU A 5 -1.94 -13.95 -9.13
N THR A 6 -0.95 -13.11 -8.83
CA THR A 6 -0.28 -13.09 -7.53
C THR A 6 -0.98 -12.18 -6.51
N LYS A 7 -1.90 -11.31 -6.95
CA LYS A 7 -2.56 -10.26 -6.15
C LYS A 7 -1.56 -9.33 -5.45
N THR A 8 -0.33 -9.27 -5.95
CA THR A 8 0.69 -8.32 -5.50
C THR A 8 0.69 -7.08 -6.38
N ARG A 9 1.13 -5.95 -5.84
CA ARG A 9 1.22 -4.71 -6.59
C ARG A 9 2.46 -4.70 -7.47
N GLU A 10 2.25 -4.55 -8.76
CA GLU A 10 3.27 -4.28 -9.75
C GLU A 10 3.48 -2.76 -9.86
N LEU A 11 4.74 -2.38 -9.88
CA LEU A 11 5.17 -0.98 -9.79
C LEU A 11 5.78 -0.46 -11.09
N ALA A 12 6.16 -1.38 -11.99
CA ALA A 12 6.71 -1.05 -13.31
C ALA A 12 6.12 -2.01 -14.34
N TYR A 13 5.54 -1.47 -15.40
CA TYR A 13 4.90 -2.25 -16.48
C TYR A 13 4.84 -1.48 -17.78
N ILE A 14 4.71 -2.22 -18.90
CA ILE A 14 4.60 -1.61 -20.23
C ILE A 14 3.19 -1.11 -20.45
N VAL A 15 3.11 0.13 -20.90
CA VAL A 15 1.87 0.83 -21.23
C VAL A 15 1.91 1.34 -22.66
N LYS A 16 0.74 1.52 -23.23
CA LYS A 16 0.54 2.28 -24.47
C LYS A 16 0.07 3.69 -24.12
N ILE A 17 0.63 4.69 -24.76
CA ILE A 17 0.22 6.09 -24.60
C ILE A 17 -1.15 6.29 -25.24
N ASP A 18 -2.16 6.62 -24.44
CA ASP A 18 -3.53 6.83 -24.92
C ASP A 18 -3.70 8.16 -25.65
N ASP A 19 -3.06 9.23 -25.10
CA ASP A 19 -3.08 10.56 -25.72
C ASP A 19 -1.93 11.43 -25.20
N ILE A 20 -1.70 12.55 -25.88
CA ILE A 20 -0.75 13.61 -25.50
C ILE A 20 -1.50 14.94 -25.45
N GLU A 21 -1.46 15.60 -24.30
CA GLU A 21 -2.11 16.88 -24.07
C GLU A 21 -1.08 17.99 -23.81
N PRO A 22 -1.30 19.21 -24.30
CA PRO A 22 -0.45 20.34 -23.94
C PRO A 22 -0.62 20.71 -22.47
N ILE A 23 0.49 21.08 -21.81
CA ILE A 23 0.45 21.61 -20.45
C ILE A 23 0.39 23.14 -20.52
N VAL A 24 -0.65 23.72 -19.92
CA VAL A 24 -0.83 25.18 -19.90
C VAL A 24 0.37 25.88 -19.25
N GLY A 25 0.98 26.79 -19.99
CA GLY A 25 2.15 27.57 -19.53
C GLY A 25 3.48 26.87 -19.73
N SER A 26 3.54 25.68 -20.33
CA SER A 26 4.78 24.97 -20.65
C SER A 26 5.02 24.90 -22.15
N ASP A 27 6.16 25.37 -22.60
CA ASP A 27 6.60 25.25 -24.01
C ASP A 27 7.39 23.97 -24.28
N ASN A 28 8.01 23.42 -23.23
CA ASN A 28 8.98 22.29 -23.28
C ASN A 28 8.45 20.97 -22.78
N CYS A 29 7.28 20.96 -22.13
CA CYS A 29 6.68 19.76 -21.56
C CYS A 29 5.24 19.58 -22.03
N GLU A 30 4.81 18.33 -22.06
CA GLU A 30 3.47 17.89 -22.39
C GLU A 30 3.03 16.77 -21.42
N ALA A 31 1.74 16.52 -21.34
CA ALA A 31 1.16 15.47 -20.54
C ALA A 31 0.92 14.23 -21.41
N ALA A 32 1.56 13.13 -21.07
CA ALA A 32 1.19 11.82 -21.60
C ALA A 32 0.07 11.23 -20.73
N ILE A 33 -0.97 10.74 -21.40
CA ILE A 33 -2.13 10.11 -20.78
C ILE A 33 -2.00 8.60 -20.90
N VAL A 34 -2.12 7.91 -19.77
CA VAL A 34 -2.07 6.45 -19.69
C VAL A 34 -3.18 6.00 -18.74
N GLY A 35 -4.25 5.41 -19.28
CA GLY A 35 -5.44 5.16 -18.48
C GLY A 35 -5.94 6.44 -17.82
N GLY A 36 -6.09 6.42 -16.50
CA GLY A 36 -6.44 7.61 -15.72
C GLY A 36 -5.25 8.40 -15.18
N TRP A 37 -4.02 8.11 -15.64
CA TRP A 37 -2.81 8.79 -15.19
C TRP A 37 -2.41 9.92 -16.13
N LYS A 38 -2.01 11.05 -15.54
CA LYS A 38 -1.39 12.16 -16.26
C LYS A 38 0.08 12.28 -15.86
N ILE A 39 0.98 12.12 -16.80
CA ILE A 39 2.41 12.10 -16.56
C ILE A 39 3.09 13.19 -17.40
N MET A 40 3.86 14.06 -16.74
CA MET A 40 4.64 15.07 -17.44
C MET A 40 5.82 14.42 -18.16
N THR A 41 5.94 14.71 -19.44
CA THR A 41 7.07 14.31 -20.30
C THR A 41 7.66 15.52 -21.01
N ARG A 42 8.88 15.38 -21.51
CA ARG A 42 9.46 16.38 -22.40
C ARG A 42 8.72 16.34 -23.74
N LYS A 43 8.42 17.50 -24.29
CA LYS A 43 7.70 17.64 -25.56
C LYS A 43 8.36 16.86 -26.70
N GLY A 44 7.56 16.07 -27.40
CA GLY A 44 8.01 15.23 -28.52
C GLY A 44 8.74 13.94 -28.10
N THR A 45 8.76 13.58 -26.81
CA THR A 45 9.34 12.30 -26.34
C THR A 45 8.47 11.13 -26.76
N PHE A 46 7.16 11.26 -26.63
CA PHE A 46 6.17 10.24 -26.94
C PHE A 46 5.12 10.75 -27.91
N LYS A 47 4.44 9.82 -28.57
CA LYS A 47 3.25 10.05 -29.38
C LYS A 47 2.14 9.11 -28.94
N LYS A 48 0.90 9.46 -29.25
CA LYS A 48 -0.24 8.55 -29.09
C LYS A 48 0.04 7.21 -29.79
N GLY A 49 -0.15 6.12 -29.04
CA GLY A 49 0.09 4.77 -29.51
C GLY A 49 1.49 4.21 -29.24
N ASP A 50 2.46 5.03 -28.81
CA ASP A 50 3.79 4.56 -28.45
C ASP A 50 3.76 3.66 -27.20
N LEU A 51 4.62 2.64 -27.15
CA LEU A 51 4.89 1.88 -25.94
C LEU A 51 5.89 2.62 -25.07
N ALA A 52 5.62 2.66 -23.78
CA ALA A 52 6.48 3.21 -22.74
C ALA A 52 6.53 2.32 -21.51
N LEU A 53 7.61 2.41 -20.76
CA LEU A 53 7.72 1.82 -19.45
C LEU A 53 7.20 2.82 -18.40
N TYR A 54 6.12 2.46 -17.73
CA TYR A 54 5.50 3.27 -16.68
C TYR A 54 5.91 2.76 -15.29
N PHE A 55 6.32 3.71 -14.45
CA PHE A 55 6.59 3.47 -13.03
C PHE A 55 5.50 4.15 -12.21
N GLU A 56 4.77 3.35 -11.43
CA GLU A 56 3.76 3.90 -10.52
C GLU A 56 4.38 4.79 -9.43
N ILE A 57 3.58 5.71 -8.92
CA ILE A 57 3.94 6.45 -7.71
C ILE A 57 4.19 5.46 -6.55
N ASP A 58 5.08 5.84 -5.63
CA ASP A 58 5.60 5.02 -4.54
C ASP A 58 6.57 3.91 -4.98
N SER A 59 7.01 3.91 -6.23
CA SER A 59 8.10 3.05 -6.68
C SER A 59 9.45 3.56 -6.16
N GLN A 60 10.26 2.64 -5.62
CA GLN A 60 11.68 2.83 -5.34
C GLN A 60 12.48 2.18 -6.46
N VAL A 61 13.09 2.96 -7.32
CA VAL A 61 13.95 2.46 -8.39
C VAL A 61 15.39 2.26 -7.90
N PRO A 62 16.18 1.37 -8.52
CA PRO A 62 17.58 1.16 -8.16
C PRO A 62 18.45 2.38 -8.50
N ALA A 63 19.55 2.56 -7.76
CA ALA A 63 20.52 3.63 -8.00
C ALA A 63 21.45 3.28 -9.17
N THR A 64 20.91 3.29 -10.39
CA THR A 64 21.64 3.05 -11.64
C THR A 64 21.69 4.32 -12.48
N GLU A 65 22.52 4.33 -13.52
CA GLU A 65 22.72 5.47 -14.41
C GLU A 65 21.39 5.97 -15.04
N GLN A 66 20.52 5.05 -15.46
CA GLN A 66 19.22 5.35 -16.05
C GLN A 66 18.31 6.18 -15.11
N PHE A 67 18.48 6.01 -13.80
CA PHE A 67 17.68 6.70 -12.79
C PHE A 67 18.43 7.80 -12.03
N ALA A 68 19.65 8.19 -12.48
CA ALA A 68 20.48 9.19 -11.79
C ALA A 68 19.76 10.53 -11.56
N PHE A 69 18.84 10.93 -12.45
CA PHE A 69 18.03 12.14 -12.30
C PHE A 69 17.09 12.11 -11.09
N LEU A 70 16.83 10.93 -10.49
CA LEU A 70 16.04 10.76 -9.26
C LEU A 70 16.90 10.76 -7.98
N GLU A 71 18.22 10.90 -8.06
CA GLU A 71 19.11 10.86 -6.90
C GLU A 71 18.68 11.83 -5.79
N LYS A 72 18.38 13.09 -6.13
CA LYS A 72 17.89 14.10 -5.19
C LYS A 72 16.57 13.74 -4.51
N LYS A 73 15.81 12.81 -5.09
CA LYS A 73 14.56 12.27 -4.55
C LYS A 73 14.75 10.88 -3.92
N HIS A 74 16.00 10.51 -3.64
CA HIS A 74 16.36 9.21 -3.10
C HIS A 74 15.81 8.05 -3.97
N TYR A 75 15.82 8.22 -5.28
CA TYR A 75 15.34 7.24 -6.27
C TYR A 75 13.87 6.85 -6.09
N LYS A 76 13.02 7.76 -5.62
CA LYS A 76 11.58 7.54 -5.41
C LYS A 76 10.76 8.23 -6.49
N VAL A 77 9.82 7.50 -7.07
CA VAL A 77 8.79 8.05 -7.96
C VAL A 77 7.62 8.52 -7.09
N LYS A 78 7.29 9.80 -7.19
CA LYS A 78 6.26 10.44 -6.37
C LYS A 78 5.34 11.30 -7.22
N THR A 79 4.13 11.57 -6.70
CA THR A 79 3.27 12.64 -7.21
C THR A 79 3.99 13.98 -7.10
N GLN A 80 4.00 14.75 -8.19
CA GLN A 80 4.71 16.02 -8.27
C GLN A 80 3.82 17.11 -8.83
N LYS A 81 3.90 18.30 -8.24
CA LYS A 81 3.28 19.51 -8.76
C LYS A 81 4.33 20.35 -9.46
N TYR A 82 4.05 20.74 -10.68
CA TYR A 82 4.84 21.67 -11.48
C TYR A 82 4.07 22.98 -11.65
N THR A 83 4.77 24.10 -11.49
CA THR A 83 4.21 25.44 -11.65
C THR A 83 4.93 26.15 -12.80
N PHE A 84 4.19 26.62 -13.76
CA PHE A 84 4.71 27.27 -14.97
C PHE A 84 4.47 28.78 -14.94
N GLY A 85 5.36 29.52 -14.28
CA GLY A 85 5.41 30.98 -14.30
C GLY A 85 4.10 31.70 -13.95
N GLY A 86 3.28 31.13 -13.05
CA GLY A 86 1.96 31.66 -12.68
C GLY A 86 0.85 31.42 -13.71
N LYS A 87 1.15 30.78 -14.83
CA LYS A 87 0.18 30.48 -15.90
C LYS A 87 -0.61 29.19 -15.71
N GLY A 88 -0.21 28.35 -14.75
CA GLY A 88 -0.89 27.10 -14.46
C GLY A 88 -0.09 26.18 -13.56
N ASN A 89 -0.76 25.17 -13.02
CA ASN A 89 -0.17 24.08 -12.27
C ASN A 89 -0.50 22.75 -12.97
N PHE A 90 0.46 21.84 -12.98
CA PHE A 90 0.27 20.49 -13.48
C PHE A 90 0.68 19.47 -12.40
N ILE A 91 -0.14 18.45 -12.18
CA ILE A 91 0.16 17.35 -11.24
C ILE A 91 0.53 16.12 -12.07
N SER A 92 1.78 15.68 -11.95
CA SER A 92 2.30 14.48 -12.59
C SER A 92 2.28 13.31 -11.61
N GLN A 93 1.74 12.18 -12.02
CA GLN A 93 1.62 10.98 -11.19
C GLN A 93 2.31 9.80 -11.85
N GLY A 94 3.53 9.50 -11.42
CA GLY A 94 4.37 8.45 -11.99
C GLY A 94 5.51 8.98 -12.85
N LEU A 95 6.16 8.03 -13.54
CA LEU A 95 7.27 8.31 -14.44
C LEU A 95 7.11 7.44 -15.69
N LEU A 96 7.30 8.02 -16.87
CA LEU A 96 7.40 7.32 -18.14
C LEU A 96 8.85 7.34 -18.64
N MET A 97 9.33 6.20 -19.12
CA MET A 97 10.64 6.08 -19.77
C MET A 97 10.51 5.32 -21.09
N SER A 98 11.30 5.74 -22.06
CA SER A 98 11.36 5.10 -23.39
C SER A 98 12.32 3.90 -23.37
N ALA A 99 12.20 3.00 -24.35
CA ALA A 99 13.17 1.90 -24.51
C ALA A 99 14.60 2.43 -24.70
N LYS A 100 14.76 3.59 -25.33
CA LYS A 100 16.05 4.25 -25.58
C LYS A 100 16.78 4.61 -24.27
N ASP A 101 16.05 4.95 -23.22
CA ASP A 101 16.64 5.26 -21.90
C ASP A 101 17.34 4.06 -21.26
N PHE A 102 17.08 2.84 -21.77
CA PHE A 102 17.71 1.57 -21.39
C PHE A 102 18.61 0.99 -22.49
N GLY A 103 18.94 1.80 -23.53
CA GLY A 103 19.69 1.32 -24.67
C GLY A 103 18.93 0.32 -25.56
N GLY A 104 17.62 0.28 -25.43
CA GLY A 104 16.73 -0.63 -26.13
C GLY A 104 15.97 0.02 -27.30
N ILE A 105 15.04 -0.74 -27.84
CA ILE A 105 14.20 -0.35 -28.98
C ILE A 105 12.75 -0.77 -28.78
N VAL A 106 11.86 -0.15 -29.53
CA VAL A 106 10.49 -0.67 -29.76
C VAL A 106 10.46 -1.21 -31.19
N TYR A 107 9.95 -2.41 -31.38
CA TYR A 107 9.78 -3.03 -32.68
C TYR A 107 8.42 -3.68 -32.82
N GLN A 108 7.97 -3.89 -34.05
CA GLN A 108 6.74 -4.60 -34.38
C GLN A 108 7.11 -5.98 -34.94
N ASP A 109 6.43 -7.02 -34.51
CA ASP A 109 6.61 -8.36 -35.05
C ASP A 109 5.81 -8.60 -36.32
N GLY A 110 5.93 -9.79 -36.92
CA GLY A 110 5.21 -10.17 -38.14
C GLY A 110 3.69 -10.29 -37.97
N SER A 111 3.15 -10.30 -36.76
CA SER A 111 1.71 -10.30 -36.45
C SER A 111 1.14 -8.91 -36.20
N GLY A 112 2.00 -7.88 -36.20
CA GLY A 112 1.61 -6.49 -35.95
C GLY A 112 1.62 -6.09 -34.47
N ILE A 113 2.11 -6.96 -33.57
CA ILE A 113 2.24 -6.66 -32.14
C ILE A 113 3.52 -5.87 -31.90
N TYR A 114 3.42 -4.78 -31.14
CA TYR A 114 4.58 -3.98 -30.72
C TYR A 114 5.19 -4.54 -29.43
N TYR A 115 6.52 -4.59 -29.40
CA TYR A 115 7.31 -5.02 -28.26
C TYR A 115 8.30 -3.95 -27.81
N PHE A 116 8.39 -3.78 -26.51
CA PHE A 116 9.38 -2.96 -25.83
C PHE A 116 10.58 -3.85 -25.47
N HIS A 117 11.70 -3.68 -26.15
CA HIS A 117 12.88 -4.52 -25.99
C HIS A 117 13.97 -3.82 -25.21
N ILE A 118 14.32 -4.36 -24.04
CA ILE A 118 15.41 -3.88 -23.17
C ILE A 118 16.12 -5.07 -22.49
N ASN A 119 17.41 -4.91 -22.20
CA ASN A 119 18.20 -5.92 -21.47
C ASN A 119 18.09 -7.34 -22.06
N GLY A 120 17.96 -7.45 -23.39
CA GLY A 120 17.84 -8.73 -24.09
C GLY A 120 16.50 -9.43 -23.98
N LYS A 121 15.47 -8.77 -23.43
CA LYS A 121 14.10 -9.28 -23.32
C LYS A 121 13.12 -8.38 -24.03
N SER A 122 12.04 -8.97 -24.52
CA SER A 122 10.93 -8.25 -25.19
C SER A 122 9.67 -8.37 -24.33
N TYR A 123 8.99 -7.24 -24.19
CA TYR A 123 7.79 -7.08 -23.37
C TYR A 123 6.66 -6.48 -24.19
N ALA A 124 5.48 -7.07 -24.11
CA ALA A 124 4.28 -6.53 -24.71
C ALA A 124 3.58 -5.53 -23.78
N GLU A 125 2.58 -4.83 -24.28
CA GLU A 125 1.69 -4.01 -23.48
C GLU A 125 1.06 -4.84 -22.34
N GLY A 126 1.12 -4.33 -21.11
CA GLY A 126 0.63 -4.99 -19.91
C GLY A 126 1.64 -5.88 -19.18
N ASP A 127 2.80 -6.18 -19.78
CA ASP A 127 3.83 -6.98 -19.12
C ASP A 127 4.47 -6.25 -17.94
N PHE A 128 4.75 -7.00 -16.87
CA PHE A 128 5.31 -6.48 -15.62
C PHE A 128 6.83 -6.60 -15.58
N LEU A 129 7.49 -5.50 -15.20
CA LEU A 129 8.95 -5.41 -15.12
C LEU A 129 9.44 -5.12 -13.70
N THR A 130 8.57 -5.12 -12.71
CA THR A 130 8.90 -4.81 -11.31
C THR A 130 10.08 -5.62 -10.80
N GLN A 131 10.08 -6.93 -11.03
CA GLN A 131 11.15 -7.83 -10.59
C GLN A 131 12.39 -7.74 -11.48
N ASP A 132 12.22 -7.71 -12.79
CA ASP A 132 13.30 -7.65 -13.78
C ASP A 132 14.19 -6.40 -13.60
N LEU A 133 13.59 -5.30 -13.19
CA LEU A 133 14.28 -4.02 -12.95
C LEU A 133 14.64 -3.80 -11.47
N GLY A 134 14.34 -4.74 -10.58
CA GLY A 134 14.61 -4.60 -9.14
C GLY A 134 13.84 -3.47 -8.46
N ILE A 135 12.65 -3.14 -8.95
CA ILE A 135 11.80 -2.10 -8.39
C ILE A 135 11.16 -2.59 -7.09
N THR A 136 11.14 -1.74 -6.09
CA THR A 136 10.53 -2.06 -4.78
C THR A 136 9.55 -0.97 -4.37
N TYR A 137 8.67 -1.28 -3.43
CA TYR A 137 7.77 -0.28 -2.86
C TYR A 137 8.56 0.70 -1.98
N ALA A 138 8.38 1.99 -2.21
CA ALA A 138 9.03 3.07 -1.45
C ALA A 138 8.38 3.21 -0.06
N ASP A 139 8.58 2.22 0.80
CA ASP A 139 8.15 2.28 2.19
C ASP A 139 8.98 3.34 2.92
N ALA A 140 8.32 4.32 3.54
CA ALA A 140 8.97 5.36 4.35
C ALA A 140 9.84 4.76 5.47
N ASP A 141 9.54 3.52 5.87
CA ASP A 141 10.22 2.83 6.95
C ASP A 141 11.45 2.01 6.51
N ASP A 142 11.67 1.80 5.20
CA ASP A 142 12.79 0.97 4.73
C ASP A 142 14.16 1.54 5.11
N ASN A 143 14.29 2.87 5.11
CA ASN A 143 15.52 3.53 5.55
C ASN A 143 15.75 3.39 7.07
N LYS A 144 14.67 3.41 7.85
CA LYS A 144 14.71 3.18 9.29
C LYS A 144 14.97 1.69 9.59
N ARG A 145 14.41 0.75 8.81
CA ARG A 145 14.68 -0.69 8.91
C ARG A 145 16.14 -1.01 8.63
N LYS A 146 16.73 -0.43 7.57
CA LYS A 146 18.15 -0.57 7.25
C LYS A 146 19.05 0.01 8.34
N ALA A 147 18.71 1.16 8.91
CA ALA A 147 19.45 1.77 10.01
C ALA A 147 19.36 0.94 11.32
N LYS A 148 18.18 0.40 11.66
CA LYS A 148 18.00 -0.47 12.84
C LYS A 148 18.56 -1.90 12.63
N SER A 149 18.63 -2.42 11.41
CA SER A 149 19.23 -3.73 11.13
C SER A 149 20.75 -3.76 11.30
N ALA A 150 21.38 -2.59 11.43
CA ALA A 150 22.83 -2.46 11.51
C ALA A 150 23.44 -3.03 12.81
N ASP A 151 22.68 -3.19 13.89
CA ASP A 151 23.22 -3.76 15.14
C ASP A 151 22.42 -4.97 15.65
N LYS A 152 22.61 -6.10 14.97
CA LYS A 152 22.04 -7.40 15.35
C LYS A 152 22.35 -7.82 16.81
N TYR A 153 23.46 -7.36 17.36
CA TYR A 153 23.88 -7.67 18.73
C TYR A 153 23.11 -6.83 19.76
N LYS A 154 22.80 -5.57 19.41
CA LYS A 154 21.98 -4.69 20.23
C LYS A 154 20.54 -5.21 20.32
N LEU A 155 19.98 -5.61 19.18
CA LEU A 155 18.65 -6.26 19.14
C LEU A 155 18.60 -7.54 19.96
N MET A 156 19.62 -8.42 19.86
CA MET A 156 19.72 -9.63 20.66
C MET A 156 19.72 -9.30 22.16
N ALA A 157 20.48 -8.28 22.58
CA ALA A 157 20.56 -7.87 23.98
C ALA A 157 19.23 -7.30 24.52
N GLN A 158 18.50 -6.55 23.68
CA GLN A 158 17.17 -6.04 24.02
C GLN A 158 16.12 -7.15 24.20
N ARG A 159 16.22 -8.23 23.43
CA ARG A 159 15.30 -9.38 23.49
C ARG A 159 15.43 -10.23 24.76
N ARG A 160 16.61 -10.26 25.33
CA ARG A 160 16.93 -11.10 26.49
C ARG A 160 17.56 -10.27 27.62
N PRO A 161 16.84 -9.27 28.16
CA PRO A 161 17.36 -8.43 29.22
C PRO A 161 17.70 -9.22 30.48
N ASP A 162 17.04 -10.37 30.71
CA ASP A 162 17.32 -11.34 31.76
C ASP A 162 18.76 -11.84 31.74
N ILE A 163 19.35 -11.98 30.54
CA ILE A 163 20.73 -12.45 30.37
C ILE A 163 21.69 -11.27 30.24
N PHE A 164 21.37 -10.29 29.38
CA PHE A 164 22.29 -9.23 28.98
C PHE A 164 22.43 -8.10 30.01
N LYS A 165 21.60 -8.07 31.07
CA LYS A 165 21.84 -7.23 32.27
C LYS A 165 22.90 -7.83 33.20
N LYS A 166 23.27 -9.10 33.06
CA LYS A 166 24.28 -9.76 33.90
C LYS A 166 25.69 -9.29 33.53
N LYS A 167 26.56 -9.07 34.55
CA LYS A 167 27.94 -8.54 34.32
C LYS A 167 28.77 -9.38 33.37
N TRP A 168 28.68 -10.72 33.43
CA TRP A 168 29.42 -11.62 32.51
C TRP A 168 28.99 -11.47 31.06
N ALA A 169 27.69 -11.32 30.79
CA ALA A 169 27.17 -11.12 29.45
C ALA A 169 27.60 -9.76 28.87
N GLN A 170 27.57 -8.71 29.68
CA GLN A 170 28.07 -7.39 29.30
C GLN A 170 29.58 -7.44 28.98
N TRP A 171 30.36 -8.18 29.78
CA TRP A 171 31.78 -8.40 29.54
C TRP A 171 32.03 -9.12 28.18
N MET A 172 31.24 -10.15 27.87
CA MET A 172 31.27 -10.84 26.57
C MET A 172 30.92 -9.88 25.42
N MET A 173 29.89 -9.08 25.59
CA MET A 173 29.41 -8.15 24.55
C MET A 173 30.38 -7.00 24.24
N ARG A 174 31.34 -6.70 25.10
CA ARG A 174 32.42 -5.74 24.83
C ARG A 174 33.48 -6.26 23.87
N ARG A 175 33.54 -7.56 23.60
CA ARG A 175 34.54 -8.22 22.75
C ARG A 175 33.93 -8.74 21.47
N ASN A 176 34.60 -8.56 20.32
CA ASN A 176 34.07 -9.01 19.01
C ASN A 176 33.83 -10.52 18.95
N TRP A 177 34.71 -11.33 19.52
CA TRP A 177 34.53 -12.76 19.61
C TRP A 177 33.37 -13.12 20.56
N GLY A 178 33.26 -12.43 21.67
CA GLY A 178 32.18 -12.61 22.65
C GLY A 178 30.82 -12.29 22.06
N LYS A 179 30.70 -11.23 21.27
CA LYS A 179 29.48 -10.92 20.51
C LYS A 179 29.07 -12.08 19.58
N LYS A 180 30.03 -12.69 18.87
CA LYS A 180 29.77 -13.83 17.98
C LYS A 180 29.29 -15.05 18.74
N VAL A 181 29.94 -15.38 19.88
CA VAL A 181 29.56 -16.49 20.76
C VAL A 181 28.16 -16.27 21.35
N MET A 182 27.91 -15.07 21.88
CA MET A 182 26.58 -14.72 22.41
C MET A 182 25.51 -14.78 21.33
N PHE A 183 25.83 -14.35 20.10
CA PHE A 183 24.92 -14.45 18.98
C PHE A 183 24.65 -15.90 18.54
N PHE A 184 25.65 -16.79 18.64
CA PHE A 184 25.48 -18.21 18.35
C PHE A 184 24.50 -18.88 19.33
N PHE A 185 24.59 -18.58 20.64
CA PHE A 185 23.73 -19.19 21.67
C PHE A 185 22.39 -18.48 21.84
N PHE A 186 22.34 -17.16 21.70
CA PHE A 186 21.17 -16.34 22.00
C PHE A 186 20.68 -15.51 20.80
N GLY A 187 21.39 -15.54 19.69
CA GLY A 187 20.91 -15.01 18.42
C GLY A 187 19.70 -15.81 17.96
N LYS A 188 18.69 -15.12 17.42
CA LYS A 188 17.51 -15.78 16.90
C LYS A 188 17.91 -16.87 15.89
N LYS A 189 17.59 -18.13 16.16
CA LYS A 189 17.41 -19.10 15.07
C LYS A 189 16.40 -18.45 14.11
N LYS A 190 16.64 -18.53 12.80
CA LYS A 190 15.65 -18.09 11.81
C LYS A 190 14.33 -18.75 12.19
N ASP A 191 13.46 -18.02 12.89
CA ASP A 191 12.09 -18.46 13.08
C ASP A 191 11.55 -18.66 11.66
N LYS A 192 10.90 -19.79 11.39
CA LYS A 192 10.05 -19.93 10.22
C LYS A 192 9.10 -18.74 10.32
N LYS A 193 9.23 -17.74 9.43
CA LYS A 193 8.27 -16.64 9.42
C LYS A 193 6.91 -17.27 9.34
N SER A 194 6.04 -16.98 10.29
CA SER A 194 4.66 -17.45 10.23
C SER A 194 4.11 -17.08 8.86
N GLN A 195 3.64 -18.08 8.13
CA GLN A 195 3.14 -17.85 6.79
C GLN A 195 1.82 -17.12 6.90
N TRP A 196 1.61 -16.11 6.05
CA TRP A 196 0.34 -15.41 5.97
C TRP A 196 -0.81 -16.41 5.71
N PRO A 197 -1.88 -16.41 6.52
CA PRO A 197 -3.00 -17.34 6.37
C PRO A 197 -3.91 -16.93 5.20
N GLY A 198 -3.39 -17.04 3.97
CA GLY A 198 -4.05 -16.59 2.75
C GLY A 198 -5.35 -17.31 2.40
N HIS A 199 -5.59 -18.47 3.01
CA HIS A 199 -6.86 -19.20 2.89
C HIS A 199 -7.99 -18.50 3.69
N ILE A 200 -7.66 -17.72 4.72
CA ILE A 200 -8.63 -16.95 5.50
C ILE A 200 -8.87 -15.58 4.84
N ALA A 201 -7.80 -14.88 4.54
CA ALA A 201 -7.88 -13.56 3.91
C ALA A 201 -6.63 -13.23 3.08
N SER A 202 -6.84 -12.59 1.92
CA SER A 202 -5.78 -11.96 1.13
C SER A 202 -5.29 -10.68 1.81
N LYS A 203 -4.15 -10.18 1.34
CA LYS A 203 -3.62 -8.86 1.75
C LYS A 203 -4.57 -7.73 1.32
N THR A 204 -4.43 -6.58 1.97
CA THR A 204 -5.37 -5.45 1.89
C THR A 204 -5.11 -4.48 0.73
N ASP A 205 -4.32 -4.87 -0.28
CA ASP A 205 -4.09 -4.01 -1.43
C ASP A 205 -5.37 -3.78 -2.23
N VAL A 206 -5.64 -2.53 -2.57
CA VAL A 206 -6.79 -2.09 -3.36
C VAL A 206 -6.28 -1.41 -4.62
N GLU A 207 -6.86 -1.76 -5.77
CA GLU A 207 -6.48 -1.17 -7.06
C GLU A 207 -6.88 0.30 -7.14
N ARG A 208 -6.13 1.07 -7.93
CA ARG A 208 -6.42 2.46 -8.22
C ARG A 208 -7.34 2.54 -9.45
N ILE A 209 -8.37 3.37 -9.39
CA ILE A 209 -9.31 3.53 -10.51
C ILE A 209 -8.60 3.99 -11.79
N GLN A 210 -7.49 4.71 -11.67
CA GLN A 210 -6.68 5.14 -12.82
C GLN A 210 -6.19 3.96 -13.67
N ASN A 211 -6.04 2.77 -13.07
CA ASN A 211 -5.69 1.54 -13.79
C ASN A 211 -6.93 0.80 -14.35
N MET A 212 -8.13 1.31 -14.08
CA MET A 212 -9.41 0.67 -14.36
C MET A 212 -10.45 1.66 -14.89
N ILE A 213 -10.05 2.63 -15.70
CA ILE A 213 -10.93 3.74 -16.13
C ILE A 213 -12.22 3.27 -16.84
N TYR A 214 -12.20 2.08 -17.43
CA TYR A 214 -13.39 1.47 -18.03
C TYR A 214 -14.58 1.36 -17.06
N ILE A 215 -14.29 1.34 -15.73
CA ILE A 215 -15.32 1.23 -14.68
C ILE A 215 -16.18 2.50 -14.57
N LEU A 216 -15.71 3.64 -15.09
CA LEU A 216 -16.48 4.89 -15.12
C LEU A 216 -17.74 4.74 -15.99
N ASN A 217 -17.73 3.79 -16.93
CA ASN A 217 -18.89 3.46 -17.77
C ASN A 217 -19.93 2.60 -17.02
N ASP A 218 -19.55 1.98 -15.89
CA ASP A 218 -20.44 1.16 -15.07
C ASP A 218 -21.33 2.08 -14.21
N LYS A 219 -22.48 2.50 -14.74
CA LYS A 219 -23.42 3.40 -14.04
C LYS A 219 -24.23 2.69 -12.95
N LYS A 220 -23.58 1.81 -12.20
CA LYS A 220 -24.16 1.13 -11.04
C LYS A 220 -23.77 1.85 -9.74
N PRO A 221 -24.54 1.62 -8.65
CA PRO A 221 -24.27 2.25 -7.38
C PRO A 221 -23.07 1.63 -6.65
N PHE A 222 -22.27 2.49 -6.04
CA PHE A 222 -21.16 2.13 -5.16
C PHE A 222 -21.40 2.70 -3.75
N VAL A 223 -20.90 1.99 -2.75
CA VAL A 223 -20.71 2.54 -1.41
C VAL A 223 -19.34 3.24 -1.37
N ALA A 224 -19.34 4.54 -1.19
CA ALA A 224 -18.13 5.35 -1.06
C ALA A 224 -17.75 5.50 0.42
N THR A 225 -16.56 5.07 0.79
CA THR A 225 -16.05 5.15 2.17
C THR A 225 -14.80 6.01 2.23
N GLU A 226 -14.57 6.68 3.36
CA GLU A 226 -13.33 7.41 3.56
C GLU A 226 -12.13 6.46 3.58
N LYS A 227 -11.13 6.76 2.76
CA LYS A 227 -9.84 6.10 2.86
C LYS A 227 -9.05 6.70 4.00
N VAL A 228 -8.91 5.94 5.08
CA VAL A 228 -8.16 6.35 6.27
C VAL A 228 -6.66 6.15 6.04
N ASP A 229 -5.86 7.18 6.30
CA ASP A 229 -4.39 7.11 6.25
C ASP A 229 -3.85 6.56 7.56
N GLY A 230 -3.31 5.35 7.51
CA GLY A 230 -2.84 4.67 8.71
C GLY A 230 -1.94 3.50 8.39
N SER A 231 -2.07 2.45 9.17
CA SER A 231 -1.35 1.19 8.98
C SER A 231 -2.30 0.01 9.02
N SER A 232 -2.34 -0.74 7.93
CA SER A 232 -3.24 -1.87 7.76
C SER A 232 -2.96 -2.99 8.77
N MET A 233 -4.00 -3.44 9.43
CA MET A 233 -4.03 -4.53 10.39
C MET A 233 -5.06 -5.56 9.98
N SER A 234 -4.76 -6.84 10.19
CA SER A 234 -5.72 -7.93 10.06
C SER A 234 -5.71 -8.78 11.33
N VAL A 235 -6.89 -9.05 11.87
CA VAL A 235 -7.09 -10.05 12.92
C VAL A 235 -7.87 -11.18 12.30
N MET A 236 -7.40 -12.42 12.47
CA MET A 236 -8.01 -13.59 11.86
C MET A 236 -8.21 -14.69 12.91
N ALA A 237 -9.25 -15.51 12.71
CA ALA A 237 -9.52 -16.66 13.53
C ALA A 237 -10.01 -17.83 12.70
N GLU A 238 -9.66 -19.05 13.09
CA GLU A 238 -10.13 -20.30 12.49
C GLU A 238 -10.22 -21.42 13.50
N TYR A 239 -11.05 -22.42 13.24
CA TYR A 239 -11.04 -23.64 14.05
C TYR A 239 -9.82 -24.50 13.70
N GLY A 240 -9.00 -24.75 14.71
CA GLY A 240 -7.88 -25.68 14.66
C GLY A 240 -8.23 -27.09 15.09
N LYS A 241 -7.22 -27.91 15.34
CA LYS A 241 -7.41 -29.26 15.86
C LYS A 241 -8.11 -29.24 17.24
N PHE A 242 -8.98 -30.21 17.48
CA PHE A 242 -9.75 -30.35 18.73
C PHE A 242 -10.63 -29.12 19.05
N HIS A 243 -11.18 -28.47 18.03
CA HIS A 243 -12.02 -27.27 18.17
C HIS A 243 -11.35 -26.07 18.86
N LYS A 244 -10.02 -26.10 19.04
CA LYS A 244 -9.28 -24.94 19.53
C LYS A 244 -9.31 -23.86 18.46
N ILE A 245 -9.60 -22.61 18.86
CA ILE A 245 -9.57 -21.47 17.96
C ILE A 245 -8.15 -20.91 17.89
N ASN A 246 -7.57 -20.91 16.70
CA ASN A 246 -6.32 -20.23 16.39
C ASN A 246 -6.62 -18.78 16.03
N LYS A 247 -5.84 -17.84 16.58
CA LYS A 247 -5.99 -16.41 16.31
C LYS A 247 -4.68 -15.88 15.75
N TYR A 248 -4.76 -14.97 14.78
CA TYR A 248 -3.61 -14.35 14.13
C TYR A 248 -3.76 -12.83 14.17
N VAL A 249 -2.68 -12.14 14.51
CA VAL A 249 -2.57 -10.68 14.43
C VAL A 249 -1.52 -10.35 13.40
N CYS A 250 -1.89 -9.58 12.39
CA CYS A 250 -1.04 -9.30 11.25
C CYS A 250 -0.97 -7.79 10.96
N SER A 251 0.22 -7.31 10.60
CA SER A 251 0.33 -6.06 9.84
C SER A 251 0.15 -6.36 8.35
N ARG A 252 0.31 -5.38 7.47
CA ARG A 252 0.23 -5.59 6.01
C ARG A 252 1.07 -6.77 5.50
N ASN A 253 2.25 -7.01 6.10
CA ASN A 253 3.22 -7.98 5.58
C ASN A 253 3.73 -8.99 6.61
N VAL A 254 3.42 -8.82 7.88
CA VAL A 254 3.99 -9.60 8.98
C VAL A 254 2.87 -10.23 9.80
N VAL A 255 2.99 -11.52 10.06
CA VAL A 255 2.18 -12.23 11.05
C VAL A 255 2.94 -12.21 12.37
N PHE A 256 2.32 -11.72 13.42
CA PHE A 256 2.94 -11.65 14.76
C PHE A 256 2.63 -12.93 15.54
N GLU A 257 3.66 -13.58 16.09
CA GLU A 257 3.50 -14.82 16.86
C GLU A 257 3.08 -14.58 18.31
N ASN A 258 3.41 -13.42 18.85
CA ASN A 258 3.00 -13.01 20.21
C ASN A 258 3.06 -11.47 20.35
N PRO A 259 2.34 -10.91 21.36
CA PRO A 259 2.27 -9.47 21.59
C PRO A 259 3.61 -8.81 21.96
N LYS A 260 4.55 -9.57 22.49
CA LYS A 260 5.88 -9.10 22.87
C LYS A 260 6.91 -9.29 21.76
N GLN A 261 6.48 -9.78 20.60
CA GLN A 261 7.37 -9.93 19.45
C GLN A 261 7.87 -8.54 19.04
N ASP A 262 9.18 -8.44 18.80
CA ASP A 262 9.78 -7.19 18.33
C ASP A 262 9.07 -6.72 17.06
N CYS A 263 8.39 -5.60 17.18
CA CYS A 263 7.99 -4.83 16.05
C CYS A 263 9.07 -3.80 15.73
N TYR A 264 8.99 -3.25 14.55
CA TYR A 264 9.92 -2.23 14.08
C TYR A 264 9.87 -0.94 14.93
N TYR A 265 8.72 -0.61 15.48
CA TYR A 265 8.45 0.55 16.31
C TYR A 265 8.75 0.26 17.79
N ASP A 266 8.97 1.28 18.59
CA ASP A 266 9.20 1.14 20.04
C ASP A 266 7.99 0.55 20.75
N THR A 267 6.78 0.77 20.19
CA THR A 267 5.51 0.17 20.62
C THR A 267 4.89 -0.64 19.48
N ASN A 268 4.23 -1.74 19.82
CA ASN A 268 3.49 -2.53 18.83
C ASN A 268 2.05 -2.01 18.74
N ILE A 269 1.81 -1.04 17.87
CA ILE A 269 0.50 -0.41 17.67
C ILE A 269 -0.62 -1.40 17.34
N TYR A 270 -0.30 -2.53 16.72
CA TYR A 270 -1.27 -3.58 16.38
C TYR A 270 -1.75 -4.32 17.63
N PHE A 271 -0.84 -4.64 18.55
CA PHE A 271 -1.25 -5.26 19.81
C PHE A 271 -1.89 -4.27 20.77
N GLU A 272 -1.50 -2.99 20.76
CA GLU A 272 -2.22 -1.93 21.47
C GLU A 272 -3.69 -1.87 21.01
N ALA A 273 -3.92 -1.87 19.69
CA ALA A 273 -5.26 -1.90 19.13
C ALA A 273 -5.99 -3.21 19.45
N TYR A 274 -5.30 -4.36 19.35
CA TYR A 274 -5.87 -5.67 19.66
C TYR A 274 -6.41 -5.74 21.09
N GLU A 275 -5.65 -5.27 22.07
CA GLU A 275 -6.05 -5.24 23.49
C GLU A 275 -7.13 -4.17 23.73
N LYS A 276 -6.91 -2.94 23.26
CA LYS A 276 -7.84 -1.81 23.48
C LYS A 276 -9.26 -2.10 23.02
N TYR A 277 -9.42 -2.77 21.89
CA TYR A 277 -10.71 -3.07 21.27
C TYR A 277 -11.20 -4.50 21.58
N HIS A 278 -10.49 -5.28 22.40
CA HIS A 278 -10.80 -6.67 22.71
C HIS A 278 -11.02 -7.53 21.46
N LEU A 279 -10.16 -7.32 20.44
CA LEU A 279 -10.36 -7.92 19.11
C LEU A 279 -10.31 -9.45 19.15
N GLY A 280 -9.53 -10.02 20.08
CA GLY A 280 -9.42 -11.47 20.25
C GLY A 280 -10.72 -12.14 20.69
N ASP A 281 -11.47 -11.51 21.58
CA ASP A 281 -12.74 -12.04 22.08
C ASP A 281 -13.86 -11.80 21.08
N LYS A 282 -13.87 -10.60 20.47
CA LYS A 282 -14.87 -10.24 19.47
C LYS A 282 -14.80 -11.12 18.22
N ILE A 283 -13.60 -11.38 17.70
CA ILE A 283 -13.46 -12.23 16.52
C ILE A 283 -13.85 -13.68 16.80
N GLU A 284 -13.54 -14.17 18.00
CA GLU A 284 -13.96 -15.51 18.45
C GLU A 284 -15.49 -15.60 18.58
N GLN A 285 -16.12 -14.56 19.14
CA GLN A 285 -17.57 -14.49 19.24
C GLN A 285 -18.21 -14.42 17.86
N MET A 286 -17.69 -13.59 16.95
CA MET A 286 -18.18 -13.48 15.56
C MET A 286 -18.06 -14.83 14.84
N LEU A 287 -16.94 -15.54 14.99
CA LEU A 287 -16.72 -16.85 14.39
C LEU A 287 -17.80 -17.85 14.80
N LYS A 288 -18.14 -17.86 16.11
CA LYS A 288 -19.17 -18.76 16.69
C LYS A 288 -20.59 -18.33 16.27
N ASP A 289 -20.94 -17.05 16.45
CA ASP A 289 -22.28 -16.53 16.21
C ASP A 289 -22.69 -16.65 14.74
N LEU A 290 -21.75 -16.47 13.83
CA LEU A 290 -21.97 -16.57 12.39
C LEU A 290 -21.78 -18.00 11.84
N ASN A 291 -21.38 -18.94 12.71
CA ASN A 291 -21.10 -20.34 12.35
C ASN A 291 -20.17 -20.46 11.12
N LEU A 292 -19.08 -19.70 11.12
CA LEU A 292 -18.12 -19.66 10.02
C LEU A 292 -16.94 -20.61 10.27
N PRO A 293 -16.32 -21.22 9.25
CA PRO A 293 -15.13 -22.04 9.41
C PRO A 293 -13.90 -21.21 9.79
N ASN A 294 -13.84 -19.98 9.32
CA ASN A 294 -12.84 -18.98 9.64
C ASN A 294 -13.40 -17.57 9.42
N ILE A 295 -12.72 -16.57 9.97
CA ILE A 295 -13.09 -15.17 9.81
C ILE A 295 -11.84 -14.28 9.87
N ALA A 296 -11.86 -13.19 9.11
CA ALA A 296 -10.89 -12.11 9.20
C ALA A 296 -11.59 -10.76 9.35
N ILE A 297 -11.04 -9.90 10.20
CA ILE A 297 -11.40 -8.48 10.29
C ILE A 297 -10.18 -7.69 9.83
N GLN A 298 -10.34 -6.93 8.75
CA GLN A 298 -9.30 -6.04 8.22
C GLN A 298 -9.65 -4.59 8.55
N MET A 299 -8.69 -3.86 9.09
CA MET A 299 -8.87 -2.51 9.60
C MET A 299 -7.64 -1.65 9.38
N GLU A 300 -7.82 -0.34 9.44
CA GLU A 300 -6.75 0.63 9.52
C GLU A 300 -6.52 1.05 10.97
N VAL A 301 -5.29 0.98 11.44
CA VAL A 301 -4.86 1.59 12.70
C VAL A 301 -4.34 2.98 12.36
N TYR A 302 -4.89 4.02 12.95
CA TYR A 302 -4.57 5.40 12.62
C TYR A 302 -4.49 6.31 13.85
N GLY A 303 -3.92 7.49 13.68
CA GLY A 303 -3.76 8.47 14.74
C GLY A 303 -2.30 8.81 15.01
N ASP A 304 -2.01 9.27 16.22
CA ASP A 304 -0.69 9.82 16.57
C ASP A 304 0.44 8.80 16.41
N GLY A 305 1.48 9.22 15.67
CA GLY A 305 2.69 8.42 15.44
C GLY A 305 2.53 7.22 14.51
N VAL A 306 1.37 7.04 13.85
CA VAL A 306 1.15 5.95 12.88
C VAL A 306 1.65 6.37 11.49
N GLN A 307 1.15 7.49 10.98
CA GLN A 307 1.61 8.12 9.75
C GLN A 307 1.95 9.59 10.02
N LYS A 308 2.20 10.38 8.97
CA LYS A 308 2.45 11.82 9.11
C LYS A 308 1.21 12.60 9.57
N ARG A 309 0.01 12.10 9.24
CA ARG A 309 -1.26 12.68 9.65
C ARG A 309 -1.72 12.09 11.00
N ASN A 310 -1.94 12.94 12.01
CA ASN A 310 -2.37 12.51 13.34
C ASN A 310 -3.88 12.58 13.59
N TYR A 311 -4.67 13.00 12.60
CA TYR A 311 -6.14 13.14 12.69
C TYR A 311 -6.62 14.02 13.85
N SER A 312 -5.88 15.09 14.15
CA SER A 312 -6.16 15.99 15.30
C SER A 312 -6.28 15.26 16.64
N MET A 313 -5.66 14.09 16.77
CA MET A 313 -5.67 13.30 17.99
C MET A 313 -4.62 13.77 18.99
N ASN A 314 -4.87 13.49 20.26
CA ASN A 314 -3.93 13.75 21.33
C ASN A 314 -2.67 12.87 21.20
N ASN A 315 -1.59 13.29 21.87
CA ASN A 315 -0.35 12.52 21.87
C ASN A 315 -0.57 11.09 22.40
N GLY A 316 -0.17 10.12 21.60
CA GLY A 316 -0.34 8.69 21.87
C GLY A 316 -1.75 8.13 21.59
N GLU A 317 -2.71 8.95 21.20
CA GLU A 317 -4.07 8.46 20.88
C GLU A 317 -4.09 7.78 19.50
N ARG A 318 -4.59 6.53 19.48
CA ARG A 318 -4.78 5.73 18.27
C ARG A 318 -6.15 5.08 18.26
N LYS A 319 -6.69 4.95 17.05
CA LYS A 319 -8.01 4.34 16.79
C LYS A 319 -7.88 3.29 15.68
N ILE A 320 -8.94 2.53 15.49
CA ILE A 320 -9.10 1.61 14.37
C ILE A 320 -10.30 2.00 13.53
N ALA A 321 -10.29 1.61 12.26
CA ALA A 321 -11.45 1.68 11.38
C ALA A 321 -11.53 0.41 10.54
N VAL A 322 -12.55 -0.41 10.78
CA VAL A 322 -12.78 -1.66 10.04
C VAL A 322 -13.27 -1.33 8.63
N PHE A 323 -12.69 -1.96 7.63
CA PHE A 323 -13.07 -1.78 6.24
C PHE A 323 -13.42 -3.10 5.51
N HIS A 324 -12.99 -4.25 6.02
CA HIS A 324 -13.44 -5.56 5.50
C HIS A 324 -13.67 -6.55 6.63
N ILE A 325 -14.68 -7.40 6.44
CA ILE A 325 -14.87 -8.67 7.15
C ILE A 325 -14.96 -9.76 6.09
N LEU A 326 -14.19 -10.85 6.27
CA LEU A 326 -14.07 -11.93 5.29
C LEU A 326 -14.26 -13.29 5.95
N SER A 327 -14.72 -14.25 5.16
CA SER A 327 -14.61 -15.68 5.47
C SER A 327 -14.21 -16.44 4.21
N ASN A 328 -13.30 -17.42 4.33
CA ASN A 328 -12.75 -18.16 3.19
C ASN A 328 -12.23 -17.25 2.07
N ASN A 329 -11.59 -16.15 2.45
CA ASN A 329 -11.10 -15.12 1.53
C ASN A 329 -12.18 -14.40 0.69
N VAL A 330 -13.46 -14.55 1.04
CA VAL A 330 -14.58 -13.85 0.42
C VAL A 330 -14.99 -12.68 1.31
N LYS A 331 -14.98 -11.48 0.75
CA LYS A 331 -15.38 -10.24 1.45
C LYS A 331 -16.90 -10.17 1.58
N MET A 332 -17.34 -9.72 2.74
CA MET A 332 -18.76 -9.37 2.95
C MET A 332 -19.05 -7.99 2.32
N PRO A 333 -20.27 -7.77 1.80
CA PRO A 333 -20.70 -6.44 1.36
C PRO A 333 -20.54 -5.39 2.46
N MET A 334 -20.31 -4.13 2.11
CA MET A 334 -20.04 -3.06 3.09
C MET A 334 -21.19 -2.87 4.07
N GLU A 335 -22.43 -3.02 3.63
CA GLU A 335 -23.62 -2.97 4.50
C GLU A 335 -23.54 -4.03 5.62
N LYS A 336 -23.12 -5.25 5.28
CA LYS A 336 -22.92 -6.32 6.28
C LYS A 336 -21.74 -6.05 7.20
N VAL A 337 -20.69 -5.42 6.69
CA VAL A 337 -19.56 -4.99 7.53
C VAL A 337 -20.01 -3.97 8.57
N VAL A 338 -20.81 -2.98 8.18
CA VAL A 338 -21.37 -1.97 9.08
C VAL A 338 -22.25 -2.62 10.14
N GLU A 339 -23.22 -3.46 9.74
CA GLU A 339 -24.10 -4.20 10.66
C GLU A 339 -23.31 -4.98 11.72
N LEU A 340 -22.28 -5.72 11.29
CA LEU A 340 -21.45 -6.50 12.20
C LEU A 340 -20.60 -5.59 13.10
N CYS A 341 -20.07 -4.51 12.58
CA CYS A 341 -19.32 -3.55 13.39
C CYS A 341 -20.18 -2.95 14.48
N GLU A 342 -21.42 -2.55 14.19
CA GLU A 342 -22.38 -2.06 15.17
C GLU A 342 -22.71 -3.14 16.21
N LYS A 343 -23.06 -4.35 15.77
CA LYS A 343 -23.40 -5.47 16.67
C LYS A 343 -22.29 -5.80 17.66
N TYR A 344 -21.01 -5.76 17.21
CA TYR A 344 -19.88 -6.12 18.08
C TYR A 344 -19.11 -4.91 18.62
N ASN A 345 -19.68 -3.71 18.51
CA ASN A 345 -19.10 -2.45 18.98
C ASN A 345 -17.65 -2.26 18.46
N LEU A 346 -17.48 -2.30 17.14
CA LEU A 346 -16.26 -2.01 16.43
C LEU A 346 -16.42 -0.76 15.58
N PRO A 347 -15.49 0.19 15.60
CA PRO A 347 -15.54 1.32 14.68
C PRO A 347 -15.22 0.85 13.26
N HIS A 348 -16.01 1.31 12.29
CA HIS A 348 -15.78 1.09 10.86
C HIS A 348 -15.35 2.38 10.16
N VAL A 349 -14.86 2.26 8.92
CA VAL A 349 -14.56 3.42 8.07
C VAL A 349 -15.82 4.28 7.85
N PRO A 350 -15.70 5.62 7.85
CA PRO A 350 -16.85 6.49 7.59
C PRO A 350 -17.45 6.21 6.21
N ILE A 351 -18.77 6.07 6.15
CA ILE A 351 -19.51 6.02 4.88
C ILE A 351 -19.76 7.47 4.44
N ILE A 352 -19.27 7.82 3.26
CA ILE A 352 -19.43 9.16 2.67
C ILE A 352 -20.70 9.21 1.85
N ASP A 353 -20.94 8.19 1.02
CA ASP A 353 -22.14 8.06 0.21
C ASP A 353 -22.48 6.57 0.06
N ASN A 354 -23.71 6.24 0.31
CA ASN A 354 -24.19 4.85 0.26
C ASN A 354 -24.79 4.46 -1.11
N ASN A 355 -24.83 5.38 -2.06
CA ASN A 355 -25.42 5.15 -3.38
C ASN A 355 -24.71 5.96 -4.49
N TYR A 356 -23.40 6.09 -4.40
CA TYR A 356 -22.62 6.91 -5.30
C TYR A 356 -22.59 6.32 -6.72
N ILE A 357 -22.89 7.14 -7.71
CA ILE A 357 -22.74 6.80 -9.13
C ILE A 357 -21.49 7.48 -9.64
N LEU A 358 -20.60 6.71 -10.29
CA LEU A 358 -19.36 7.25 -10.82
C LEU A 358 -19.64 8.30 -11.91
N PRO A 359 -18.86 9.40 -11.94
CA PRO A 359 -18.93 10.40 -13.00
C PRO A 359 -18.40 9.84 -14.32
N ASP A 360 -18.44 10.65 -15.39
CA ASP A 360 -17.97 10.25 -16.71
C ASP A 360 -16.43 10.34 -16.84
N THR A 361 -15.80 11.19 -16.04
CA THR A 361 -14.37 11.47 -16.13
C THR A 361 -13.62 11.31 -14.81
N ILE A 362 -12.33 11.05 -14.91
CA ILE A 362 -11.43 10.97 -13.75
C ILE A 362 -11.27 12.33 -13.06
N GLU A 363 -11.35 13.41 -13.79
CA GLU A 363 -11.25 14.79 -13.30
C GLU A 363 -12.45 15.16 -12.42
N GLU A 364 -13.64 14.79 -12.83
CA GLU A 364 -14.86 14.96 -12.03
C GLU A 364 -14.80 14.12 -10.75
N LEU A 365 -14.31 12.88 -10.84
CA LEU A 365 -14.10 12.03 -9.67
C LEU A 365 -13.05 12.62 -8.73
N GLN A 366 -11.95 13.16 -9.25
CA GLN A 366 -10.95 13.86 -8.45
C GLN A 366 -11.57 15.06 -7.73
N THR A 367 -12.34 15.87 -8.44
CA THR A 367 -13.04 17.03 -7.87
C THR A 367 -13.96 16.60 -6.72
N TYR A 368 -14.74 15.56 -6.91
CA TYR A 368 -15.59 15.00 -5.85
C TYR A 368 -14.77 14.54 -4.63
N VAL A 369 -13.70 13.78 -4.86
CA VAL A 369 -12.86 13.27 -3.77
C VAL A 369 -12.19 14.40 -3.00
N GLU A 370 -11.75 15.46 -3.67
CA GLU A 370 -11.03 16.60 -3.05
C GLU A 370 -11.98 17.66 -2.45
N SER A 371 -13.25 17.71 -2.85
CA SER A 371 -14.20 18.70 -2.35
C SER A 371 -14.72 18.43 -0.94
N ALA A 372 -14.80 17.16 -0.52
CA ALA A 372 -15.34 16.79 0.77
C ALA A 372 -14.25 16.64 1.84
N SER A 373 -14.49 17.17 3.02
CA SER A 373 -13.63 17.01 4.19
C SER A 373 -13.69 15.58 4.75
N SER A 374 -12.69 15.21 5.56
CA SER A 374 -12.68 13.96 6.33
C SER A 374 -13.84 13.97 7.34
N ALA A 375 -14.58 12.88 7.41
CA ALA A 375 -15.62 12.68 8.42
C ALA A 375 -15.04 12.42 9.82
N ILE A 376 -13.73 12.17 9.92
CA ILE A 376 -13.06 11.88 11.20
C ILE A 376 -12.70 13.17 11.93
N ASP A 377 -12.17 14.18 11.24
CA ASP A 377 -11.62 15.39 11.85
C ASP A 377 -11.96 16.70 11.11
N GLY A 378 -12.75 16.63 10.04
CA GLY A 378 -13.13 17.81 9.25
C GLY A 378 -12.04 18.38 8.35
N LEU A 379 -10.83 17.77 8.35
CA LEU A 379 -9.70 18.20 7.54
C LEU A 379 -9.66 17.44 6.20
N GLU A 380 -8.56 17.57 5.47
CA GLU A 380 -8.32 16.89 4.20
C GLU A 380 -8.23 15.36 4.39
N LYS A 381 -8.95 14.59 3.58
CA LYS A 381 -8.90 13.12 3.60
C LYS A 381 -7.89 12.57 2.60
N GLU A 382 -7.38 11.36 2.85
CA GLU A 382 -6.45 10.69 1.93
C GLU A 382 -7.11 10.37 0.59
N GLY A 383 -8.38 10.01 0.59
CA GLY A 383 -9.12 9.61 -0.58
C GLY A 383 -10.41 8.91 -0.26
N ILE A 384 -10.93 8.17 -1.22
CA ILE A 384 -12.15 7.38 -1.11
C ILE A 384 -11.89 5.96 -1.63
N VAL A 385 -12.49 4.97 -0.98
CA VAL A 385 -12.60 3.60 -1.47
C VAL A 385 -14.05 3.35 -1.84
N PHE A 386 -14.26 2.84 -3.04
CA PHE A 386 -15.57 2.54 -3.62
C PHE A 386 -15.77 1.03 -3.62
N TYR A 387 -16.91 0.58 -3.13
CA TYR A 387 -17.33 -0.82 -3.11
C TYR A 387 -18.60 -0.97 -3.91
N ASP A 388 -18.62 -1.94 -4.83
CA ASP A 388 -19.86 -2.36 -5.50
C ASP A 388 -20.93 -2.61 -4.44
N LYS A 389 -22.06 -1.90 -4.54
CA LYS A 389 -23.09 -1.92 -3.50
C LYS A 389 -23.77 -3.27 -3.38
N GLU A 390 -23.94 -3.99 -4.48
CA GLU A 390 -24.69 -5.26 -4.50
C GLU A 390 -23.81 -6.41 -4.01
N THR A 391 -22.61 -6.55 -4.53
CA THR A 391 -21.77 -7.72 -4.29
C THR A 391 -20.63 -7.47 -3.33
N GLY A 392 -20.14 -6.22 -3.24
CA GLY A 392 -18.93 -5.87 -2.52
C GLY A 392 -17.64 -6.47 -3.10
N THR A 393 -17.74 -7.22 -4.20
CA THR A 393 -16.60 -7.95 -4.79
C THR A 393 -15.71 -7.07 -5.64
N GLN A 394 -16.31 -6.10 -6.33
CA GLN A 394 -15.57 -5.09 -7.08
C GLN A 394 -15.35 -3.87 -6.19
N TYR A 395 -14.10 -3.49 -6.00
CA TYR A 395 -13.73 -2.34 -5.19
C TYR A 395 -12.41 -1.76 -5.68
N PHE A 396 -12.29 -0.45 -5.58
CA PHE A 396 -11.13 0.33 -6.01
C PHE A 396 -11.02 1.60 -5.19
N LYS A 397 -9.90 2.29 -5.31
CA LYS A 397 -9.66 3.54 -4.59
C LYS A 397 -9.31 4.69 -5.53
N PHE A 398 -9.67 5.89 -5.12
CA PHE A 398 -9.07 7.13 -5.59
C PHE A 398 -8.34 7.79 -4.43
N VAL A 399 -7.04 8.06 -4.60
CA VAL A 399 -6.22 8.77 -3.61
C VAL A 399 -6.00 10.19 -4.09
N SER A 400 -6.31 11.17 -3.24
CA SER A 400 -6.18 12.58 -3.55
C SER A 400 -4.73 12.97 -3.87
N PRO A 401 -4.46 13.53 -5.06
CA PRO A 401 -3.13 14.04 -5.39
C PRO A 401 -2.65 15.14 -4.44
N SER A 402 -3.55 16.04 -3.99
CA SER A 402 -3.23 17.09 -3.03
C SER A 402 -2.80 16.51 -1.67
N PHE A 403 -3.49 15.49 -1.18
CA PHE A 403 -3.10 14.77 0.03
C PHE A 403 -1.72 14.12 -0.10
N LEU A 404 -1.47 13.43 -1.22
CA LEU A 404 -0.16 12.80 -1.48
C LEU A 404 0.98 13.81 -1.47
N MET A 405 0.79 14.97 -2.08
CA MET A 405 1.80 16.04 -2.09
C MET A 405 2.07 16.59 -0.69
N LYS A 406 1.05 16.73 0.14
CA LYS A 406 1.16 17.31 1.48
C LYS A 406 1.79 16.34 2.49
N TYR A 407 1.38 15.09 2.48
CA TYR A 407 1.77 14.11 3.51
C TYR A 407 2.80 13.09 3.05
N HIS A 408 2.88 12.78 1.75
CA HIS A 408 3.75 11.76 1.17
C HIS A 408 4.73 12.31 0.12
N GLY A 409 4.73 13.64 -0.07
CA GLY A 409 5.60 14.39 -0.98
C GLY A 409 7.10 14.40 -0.61
#